data_d65d3f8f7705ba6f5080550772fc1026
#
_entry.id   d65d3f8f7705ba6f5080550772fc1026
#
_cell.length_a   1.000
_cell.length_b   1.000
_cell.length_c   1.000
_cell.angle_alpha   90.00
_cell.angle_beta   90.00
_cell.angle_gamma   90.00
#
_symmetry.space_group_name_H-M   'P 1'
#
loop_
_entity.id
_entity.type
_entity.pdbx_description
1 polymer ?
#
loop_
_entity_poly.entity_id
_entity_poly.type
_entity_poly.pdbx_seq_one_letter_code
_entity_poly.pdbx_strand_id
1 'polypeptide(L)'
;DDGELVQRARDAIAEEIRLTTGEGIQPDWSFHQHGPQIQFGNYGLAYAESISFWFRVLEGSPYAFPAEQYDIVRRLLTDGICRSVWQGTMDPSFCGRQVFIDAGRGKALSLAVTARNMAATGRPGSREFARIAKRNLRPGGREAAGSSYYWRSDCGIHRSKRWYASVRMHSERTVGFEMTNRENLLANFSADGALLTMQHGAEYENIFACWDWRRIPGTTAYDDGAPIKCSDAADEKRNRSRWVGGLAADGLLCTTMELRRDSLRAVKSNFLFEEIVVALGSGIRNDAPPRELFTTLEQNRL
;
A
#
# COMPACT_ATOMS: atom_id res chain seq x y z
N ASP A 1 -19.78 -1.95 -37.75
CA ASP A 1 -18.61 -1.17 -38.14
C ASP A 1 -17.54 -1.28 -37.06
N ASP A 2 -16.29 -1.53 -37.47
CA ASP A 2 -15.17 -1.74 -36.54
C ASP A 2 -14.94 -0.50 -35.61
N GLY A 3 -15.20 0.70 -36.15
CA GLY A 3 -15.12 1.95 -35.38
C GLY A 3 -16.15 2.04 -34.25
N GLU A 4 -17.37 1.58 -34.47
CA GLU A 4 -18.40 1.52 -33.45
C GLU A 4 -18.05 0.52 -32.33
N LEU A 5 -17.45 -0.62 -32.71
CA LEU A 5 -16.99 -1.60 -31.73
C LEU A 5 -15.86 -1.04 -30.84
N VAL A 6 -14.89 -0.34 -31.44
CA VAL A 6 -13.81 0.34 -30.68
C VAL A 6 -14.38 1.40 -29.73
N GLN A 7 -15.33 2.20 -30.22
CA GLN A 7 -16.01 3.20 -29.38
C GLN A 7 -16.70 2.57 -28.18
N ARG A 8 -17.50 1.52 -28.39
CA ARG A 8 -18.22 0.80 -27.32
C ARG A 8 -17.25 0.17 -26.30
N ALA A 9 -16.15 -0.44 -26.78
CA ALA A 9 -15.14 -1.03 -25.90
C ALA A 9 -14.44 0.06 -25.04
N ARG A 10 -14.06 1.19 -25.65
CA ARG A 10 -13.50 2.34 -24.92
C ARG A 10 -14.47 2.90 -23.89
N ASP A 11 -15.76 3.05 -24.24
CA ASP A 11 -16.77 3.57 -23.33
C ASP A 11 -16.95 2.63 -22.12
N ALA A 12 -17.02 1.31 -22.35
CA ALA A 12 -17.08 0.33 -21.26
C ALA A 12 -15.87 0.41 -20.32
N ILE A 13 -14.67 0.60 -20.84
CA ILE A 13 -13.47 0.80 -20.01
C ILE A 13 -13.57 2.15 -19.25
N ALA A 14 -14.03 3.21 -19.91
CA ALA A 14 -14.16 4.53 -19.30
C ALA A 14 -15.15 4.55 -18.13
N GLU A 15 -16.25 3.81 -18.21
CA GLU A 15 -17.26 3.67 -17.14
C GLU A 15 -16.69 3.04 -15.87
N GLU A 16 -15.70 2.16 -16.00
CA GLU A 16 -15.01 1.55 -14.84
C GLU A 16 -13.98 2.49 -14.18
N ILE A 17 -13.59 3.58 -14.85
CA ILE A 17 -12.65 4.57 -14.31
C ILE A 17 -13.41 5.62 -13.50
N ARG A 18 -13.66 5.29 -12.23
CA ARG A 18 -14.43 6.14 -11.31
C ARG A 18 -13.99 5.95 -9.87
N LEU A 19 -14.31 6.93 -9.03
CA LEU A 19 -14.18 6.78 -7.58
C LEU A 19 -15.35 5.92 -7.05
N THR A 20 -15.05 5.05 -6.08
CA THR A 20 -16.02 4.16 -5.47
C THR A 20 -15.79 4.03 -3.96
N THR A 21 -16.80 3.57 -3.24
CA THR A 21 -16.68 3.16 -1.83
C THR A 21 -16.68 1.64 -1.66
N GLY A 22 -16.86 0.91 -2.77
CA GLY A 22 -16.69 -0.55 -2.87
C GLY A 22 -15.26 -0.91 -3.29
N GLU A 23 -15.09 -1.95 -4.13
CA GLU A 23 -13.80 -2.28 -4.75
C GLU A 23 -13.43 -1.29 -5.85
N GLY A 24 -12.15 -1.02 -6.05
CA GLY A 24 -11.64 -0.06 -7.02
C GLY A 24 -10.99 1.18 -6.38
N ILE A 25 -10.98 2.31 -7.12
CA ILE A 25 -10.31 3.55 -6.71
C ILE A 25 -11.13 4.25 -5.64
N GLN A 26 -10.54 4.44 -4.46
CA GLN A 26 -11.21 5.07 -3.32
C GLN A 26 -11.10 6.61 -3.38
N PRO A 27 -11.99 7.34 -2.67
CA PRO A 27 -11.94 8.81 -2.59
C PRO A 27 -10.64 9.40 -2.03
N ASP A 28 -9.86 8.61 -1.28
CA ASP A 28 -8.55 8.96 -0.73
C ASP A 28 -7.37 8.51 -1.62
N TRP A 29 -7.66 8.07 -2.85
CA TRP A 29 -6.71 7.56 -3.83
C TRP A 29 -6.03 6.24 -3.45
N SER A 30 -6.52 5.54 -2.43
CA SER A 30 -6.20 4.13 -2.26
C SER A 30 -6.97 3.28 -3.29
N PHE A 31 -6.57 2.02 -3.43
CA PHE A 31 -7.25 1.05 -4.29
C PHE A 31 -7.64 -0.16 -3.47
N HIS A 32 -8.91 -0.52 -3.49
CA HIS A 32 -9.44 -1.68 -2.77
C HIS A 32 -9.73 -2.85 -3.72
N GLN A 33 -9.43 -4.05 -3.25
CA GLN A 33 -9.83 -5.32 -3.85
C GLN A 33 -9.87 -6.39 -2.77
N HIS A 34 -10.76 -7.36 -2.90
CA HIS A 34 -11.07 -8.39 -1.90
C HIS A 34 -11.51 -7.79 -0.55
N GLY A 35 -12.43 -6.85 -0.65
CA GLY A 35 -12.92 -6.09 0.47
C GLY A 35 -12.13 -4.80 0.75
N PRO A 36 -12.39 -4.13 1.87
CA PRO A 36 -11.79 -2.83 2.18
C PRO A 36 -10.35 -2.99 2.70
N GLN A 37 -9.42 -3.26 1.81
CA GLN A 37 -7.99 -3.33 2.06
C GLN A 37 -7.19 -2.71 0.93
N ILE A 38 -6.04 -2.14 1.24
CA ILE A 38 -5.19 -1.49 0.26
C ILE A 38 -4.46 -2.52 -0.62
N GLN A 39 -4.55 -2.36 -1.94
CA GLN A 39 -4.04 -3.29 -2.94
C GLN A 39 -3.25 -2.57 -4.04
N PHE A 40 -2.36 -1.66 -3.67
CA PHE A 40 -1.57 -0.89 -4.65
C PHE A 40 -0.71 -1.78 -5.54
N GLY A 41 0.06 -2.68 -4.96
CA GLY A 41 1.06 -3.48 -5.67
C GLY A 41 0.51 -4.76 -6.31
N ASN A 42 -0.76 -5.03 -6.20
CA ASN A 42 -1.40 -6.18 -6.82
C ASN A 42 -2.45 -5.70 -7.83
N TYR A 43 -3.72 -5.65 -7.43
CA TYR A 43 -4.81 -5.29 -8.33
C TYR A 43 -4.78 -3.83 -8.80
N GLY A 44 -4.39 -2.88 -7.94
CA GLY A 44 -4.31 -1.47 -8.30
C GLY A 44 -3.27 -1.20 -9.39
N LEU A 45 -2.10 -1.83 -9.30
CA LEU A 45 -1.06 -1.70 -10.31
C LEU A 45 -1.45 -2.36 -11.62
N ALA A 46 -2.03 -3.57 -11.58
CA ALA A 46 -2.52 -4.27 -12.76
C ALA A 46 -3.63 -3.49 -13.48
N TYR A 47 -4.55 -2.91 -12.72
CA TYR A 47 -5.58 -2.01 -13.23
C TYR A 47 -4.97 -0.79 -13.93
N ALA A 48 -4.06 -0.08 -13.28
CA ALA A 48 -3.44 1.12 -13.82
C ALA A 48 -2.55 0.81 -15.05
N GLU A 49 -1.86 -0.33 -15.07
CA GLU A 49 -1.04 -0.79 -16.20
C GLU A 49 -1.92 -1.02 -17.44
N SER A 50 -3.02 -1.76 -17.28
CA SER A 50 -3.94 -2.04 -18.36
C SER A 50 -4.57 -0.78 -18.95
N ILE A 51 -5.04 0.13 -18.09
CA ILE A 51 -5.69 1.37 -18.54
C ILE A 51 -4.67 2.33 -19.17
N SER A 52 -3.49 2.49 -18.59
CA SER A 52 -2.45 3.36 -19.16
C SER A 52 -1.99 2.93 -20.54
N PHE A 53 -2.00 1.63 -20.81
CA PHE A 53 -1.74 1.10 -22.16
C PHE A 53 -2.77 1.63 -23.17
N TRP A 54 -4.06 1.56 -22.82
CA TRP A 54 -5.13 2.03 -23.70
C TRP A 54 -5.15 3.54 -23.84
N PHE A 55 -4.82 4.29 -22.79
CA PHE A 55 -4.63 5.75 -22.89
C PHE A 55 -3.59 6.09 -23.95
N ARG A 56 -2.44 5.40 -23.94
CA ARG A 56 -1.38 5.61 -24.93
C ARG A 56 -1.80 5.21 -26.34
N VAL A 57 -2.47 4.06 -26.50
CA VAL A 57 -2.81 3.52 -27.81
C VAL A 57 -3.87 4.36 -28.51
N LEU A 58 -4.85 4.87 -27.77
CA LEU A 58 -5.97 5.63 -28.34
C LEU A 58 -5.73 7.14 -28.36
N GLU A 59 -4.61 7.62 -27.79
CA GLU A 59 -4.30 9.05 -27.74
C GLU A 59 -4.17 9.63 -29.17
N GLY A 60 -4.75 10.83 -29.36
CA GLY A 60 -4.75 11.51 -30.66
C GLY A 60 -5.73 10.93 -31.69
N SER A 61 -6.47 9.88 -31.34
CA SER A 61 -7.53 9.31 -32.18
C SER A 61 -8.91 9.85 -31.78
N PRO A 62 -9.96 9.66 -32.61
CA PRO A 62 -11.34 9.96 -32.23
C PRO A 62 -11.84 9.15 -31.00
N TYR A 63 -11.14 8.10 -30.65
CA TYR A 63 -11.46 7.18 -29.54
C TYR A 63 -10.69 7.50 -28.26
N ALA A 64 -9.96 8.62 -28.21
CA ALA A 64 -9.22 9.02 -27.01
C ALA A 64 -10.14 9.11 -25.77
N PHE A 65 -9.61 8.71 -24.62
CA PHE A 65 -10.37 8.77 -23.36
C PHE A 65 -10.65 10.21 -22.94
N PRO A 66 -11.80 10.47 -22.30
CA PRO A 66 -12.10 11.78 -21.75
C PRO A 66 -11.07 12.23 -20.71
N ALA A 67 -10.93 13.54 -20.52
CA ALA A 67 -9.95 14.14 -19.62
C ALA A 67 -10.19 13.76 -18.14
N GLU A 68 -11.45 13.58 -17.75
CA GLU A 68 -11.83 13.18 -16.40
C GLU A 68 -11.28 11.83 -16.03
N GLN A 69 -11.48 10.81 -16.87
CA GLN A 69 -10.97 9.44 -16.64
C GLN A 69 -9.44 9.42 -16.59
N TYR A 70 -8.81 10.18 -17.47
CA TYR A 70 -7.36 10.34 -17.42
C TYR A 70 -6.89 10.94 -16.09
N ASP A 71 -7.56 11.98 -15.59
CA ASP A 71 -7.21 12.64 -14.33
C ASP A 71 -7.40 11.71 -13.12
N ILE A 72 -8.46 10.90 -13.10
CA ILE A 72 -8.68 9.90 -12.05
C ILE A 72 -7.50 8.91 -11.98
N VAL A 73 -7.08 8.35 -13.12
CA VAL A 73 -5.94 7.40 -13.15
C VAL A 73 -4.62 8.11 -12.85
N ARG A 74 -4.43 9.32 -13.34
CA ARG A 74 -3.27 10.16 -13.00
C ARG A 74 -3.16 10.32 -11.48
N ARG A 75 -4.23 10.64 -10.79
CA ARG A 75 -4.26 10.82 -9.34
C ARG A 75 -4.11 9.50 -8.58
N LEU A 76 -4.73 8.41 -9.02
CA LEU A 76 -4.46 7.08 -8.46
C LEU A 76 -2.96 6.77 -8.49
N LEU A 77 -2.27 7.13 -9.57
CA LEU A 77 -0.83 6.91 -9.69
C LEU A 77 -0.03 7.87 -8.81
N THR A 78 -0.25 9.19 -8.91
CA THR A 78 0.61 10.20 -8.23
C THR A 78 0.33 10.31 -6.74
N ASP A 79 -0.93 10.25 -6.33
CA ASP A 79 -1.36 10.43 -4.95
C ASP A 79 -1.49 9.09 -4.20
N GLY A 80 -1.54 7.97 -4.95
CA GLY A 80 -1.62 6.60 -4.43
C GLY A 80 -0.38 5.78 -4.74
N ILE A 81 -0.42 4.97 -5.80
CA ILE A 81 0.53 3.87 -6.06
C ILE A 81 2.00 4.30 -6.03
N CYS A 82 2.35 5.43 -6.66
CA CYS A 82 3.74 5.91 -6.70
C CYS A 82 4.29 6.27 -5.31
N ARG A 83 3.41 6.56 -4.35
CA ARG A 83 3.82 6.87 -2.97
C ARG A 83 4.40 5.66 -2.25
N SER A 84 3.95 4.45 -2.58
CA SER A 84 4.41 3.19 -1.97
C SER A 84 5.71 2.63 -2.54
N VAL A 85 6.34 3.30 -3.49
CA VAL A 85 7.63 2.89 -4.06
C VAL A 85 8.73 3.79 -3.57
N TRP A 86 9.80 3.18 -3.04
CA TRP A 86 11.01 3.86 -2.58
C TRP A 86 12.24 3.21 -3.20
N GLN A 87 13.12 4.03 -3.81
CA GLN A 87 14.38 3.59 -4.43
C GLN A 87 14.22 2.36 -5.34
N GLY A 88 13.14 2.36 -6.14
CA GLY A 88 12.87 1.30 -7.12
C GLY A 88 12.36 0.00 -6.54
N THR A 89 11.87 0.01 -5.31
CA THR A 89 11.23 -1.14 -4.66
C THR A 89 9.89 -0.72 -4.06
N MET A 90 8.84 -1.47 -4.30
CA MET A 90 7.55 -1.24 -3.66
C MET A 90 7.55 -1.82 -2.26
N ASP A 91 7.05 -1.06 -1.32
CA ASP A 91 6.86 -1.47 0.08
C ASP A 91 5.96 -2.70 0.16
N PRO A 92 6.39 -3.78 0.84
CA PRO A 92 5.63 -5.01 0.99
C PRO A 92 4.26 -4.82 1.67
N SER A 93 4.10 -3.79 2.51
CA SER A 93 2.80 -3.45 3.13
C SER A 93 1.68 -3.22 2.11
N PHE A 94 2.02 -2.86 0.87
CA PHE A 94 1.09 -2.54 -0.21
C PHE A 94 1.01 -3.60 -1.31
N CYS A 95 1.70 -4.74 -1.13
CA CYS A 95 1.76 -5.82 -2.12
C CYS A 95 0.64 -6.88 -1.94
N GLY A 96 -0.29 -6.69 -1.01
CA GLY A 96 -1.30 -7.69 -0.67
C GLY A 96 -0.64 -9.00 -0.21
N ARG A 97 -1.05 -10.13 -0.81
CA ARG A 97 -0.46 -11.43 -0.53
C ARG A 97 0.85 -11.72 -1.28
N GLN A 98 1.25 -10.85 -2.20
CA GLN A 98 2.37 -11.10 -3.11
C GLN A 98 3.71 -10.67 -2.51
N VAL A 99 4.22 -11.49 -1.59
CA VAL A 99 5.51 -11.31 -0.90
C VAL A 99 6.56 -12.35 -1.35
N PHE A 100 6.53 -12.75 -2.62
CA PHE A 100 7.48 -13.67 -3.22
C PHE A 100 8.82 -12.98 -3.59
N ILE A 101 9.78 -13.78 -4.05
CA ILE A 101 11.11 -13.30 -4.45
C ILE A 101 10.98 -12.18 -5.51
N ASP A 102 11.71 -11.09 -5.30
CA ASP A 102 11.78 -9.89 -6.15
C ASP A 102 10.42 -9.18 -6.39
N ALA A 103 9.39 -9.48 -5.60
CA ALA A 103 8.06 -8.90 -5.76
C ALA A 103 8.09 -7.37 -5.74
N GLY A 104 8.73 -6.75 -4.76
CA GLY A 104 8.80 -5.28 -4.64
C GLY A 104 9.49 -4.63 -5.84
N ARG A 105 10.61 -5.22 -6.28
CA ARG A 105 11.35 -4.74 -7.46
C ARG A 105 10.55 -4.92 -8.75
N GLY A 106 9.93 -6.08 -8.94
CA GLY A 106 9.09 -6.37 -10.10
C GLY A 106 7.92 -5.38 -10.23
N LYS A 107 7.27 -5.05 -9.10
CA LYS A 107 6.18 -4.06 -9.07
C LYS A 107 6.64 -2.64 -9.38
N ALA A 108 7.81 -2.24 -8.92
CA ALA A 108 8.38 -0.95 -9.28
C ALA A 108 8.73 -0.86 -10.78
N LEU A 109 9.15 -1.97 -11.40
CA LEU A 109 9.38 -2.06 -12.84
C LEU A 109 8.07 -1.99 -13.64
N SER A 110 7.02 -2.69 -13.20
CA SER A 110 5.68 -2.59 -13.80
C SER A 110 5.13 -1.15 -13.69
N LEU A 111 5.32 -0.50 -12.55
CA LEU A 111 4.98 0.91 -12.40
C LEU A 111 5.78 1.83 -13.35
N ALA A 112 7.03 1.48 -13.66
CA ALA A 112 7.81 2.23 -14.65
C ALA A 112 7.22 2.11 -16.07
N VAL A 113 6.70 0.93 -16.44
CA VAL A 113 5.99 0.72 -17.71
C VAL A 113 4.71 1.54 -17.74
N THR A 114 3.89 1.46 -16.69
CA THR A 114 2.68 2.27 -16.52
C THR A 114 2.96 3.76 -16.66
N ALA A 115 3.99 4.26 -15.97
CA ALA A 115 4.39 5.66 -16.05
C ALA A 115 4.90 6.05 -17.45
N ARG A 116 5.58 5.17 -18.18
CA ARG A 116 5.96 5.40 -19.58
C ARG A 116 4.75 5.55 -20.48
N ASN A 117 3.73 4.72 -20.30
CA ASN A 117 2.48 4.85 -21.03
C ASN A 117 1.81 6.20 -20.79
N MET A 118 1.69 6.59 -19.52
CA MET A 118 1.13 7.91 -19.14
C MET A 118 1.96 9.08 -19.69
N ALA A 119 3.29 8.99 -19.65
CA ALA A 119 4.19 10.01 -20.22
C ALA A 119 4.02 10.16 -21.73
N ALA A 120 3.81 9.05 -22.45
CA ALA A 120 3.69 9.03 -23.91
C ALA A 120 2.39 9.68 -24.42
N THR A 121 1.37 9.88 -23.59
CA THR A 121 0.14 10.58 -23.98
C THR A 121 0.35 12.07 -24.23
N GLY A 122 1.42 12.68 -23.69
CA GLY A 122 1.61 14.15 -23.76
C GLY A 122 0.65 14.97 -22.91
N ARG A 123 -0.30 14.34 -22.19
CA ARG A 123 -1.31 14.99 -21.36
C ARG A 123 -0.70 15.57 -20.05
N PRO A 124 -1.47 16.33 -19.26
CA PRO A 124 -0.99 16.87 -17.98
C PRO A 124 -0.33 15.81 -17.09
N GLY A 125 0.85 16.10 -16.54
CA GLY A 125 1.63 15.15 -15.73
C GLY A 125 2.67 14.32 -16.50
N SER A 126 2.70 14.35 -17.85
CA SER A 126 3.61 13.54 -18.67
C SER A 126 5.09 13.67 -18.27
N ARG A 127 5.55 14.89 -17.95
CA ARG A 127 6.94 15.12 -17.48
C ARG A 127 7.21 14.48 -16.12
N GLU A 128 6.22 14.45 -15.23
CA GLU A 128 6.31 13.80 -13.92
C GLU A 128 6.37 12.29 -14.10
N PHE A 129 5.50 11.71 -14.93
CA PHE A 129 5.54 10.29 -15.26
C PHE A 129 6.84 9.85 -15.90
N ALA A 130 7.43 10.65 -16.77
CA ALA A 130 8.77 10.36 -17.31
C ALA A 130 9.85 10.30 -16.22
N ARG A 131 9.78 11.17 -15.19
CA ARG A 131 10.69 11.11 -14.03
C ARG A 131 10.42 9.88 -13.16
N ILE A 132 9.16 9.54 -12.89
CA ILE A 132 8.77 8.34 -12.15
C ILE A 132 9.31 7.08 -12.84
N ALA A 133 9.11 6.96 -14.14
CA ALA A 133 9.63 5.84 -14.91
C ALA A 133 11.16 5.74 -14.81
N LYS A 134 11.85 6.85 -14.97
CA LYS A 134 13.32 6.89 -14.87
C LYS A 134 13.82 6.45 -13.50
N ARG A 135 13.20 6.95 -12.41
CA ARG A 135 13.58 6.58 -11.03
C ARG A 135 13.44 5.09 -10.76
N ASN A 136 12.31 4.51 -11.17
CA ASN A 136 12.04 3.09 -10.92
C ASN A 136 12.95 2.17 -11.74
N LEU A 137 13.37 2.62 -12.92
CA LEU A 137 14.34 1.88 -13.76
C LEU A 137 15.79 2.02 -13.26
N ARG A 138 16.12 3.17 -12.69
CA ARG A 138 17.48 3.51 -12.22
C ARG A 138 17.38 4.14 -10.82
N PRO A 139 17.26 3.31 -9.76
CA PRO A 139 17.22 3.78 -8.38
C PRO A 139 18.51 4.49 -7.97
N GLY A 140 18.51 5.15 -6.80
CA GLY A 140 19.63 5.92 -6.27
C GLY A 140 19.51 7.43 -6.49
N GLY A 141 18.42 7.89 -7.13
CA GLY A 141 18.10 9.30 -7.28
C GLY A 141 17.34 9.90 -6.08
N ARG A 142 17.19 11.23 -6.11
CA ARG A 142 16.38 11.94 -5.10
C ARG A 142 14.90 11.59 -5.26
N GLU A 143 14.28 11.17 -4.18
CA GLU A 143 12.85 10.89 -4.09
C GLU A 143 12.02 12.14 -3.75
N ALA A 144 10.76 12.15 -4.14
CA ALA A 144 9.84 13.20 -3.73
C ALA A 144 9.44 13.01 -2.27
N ALA A 145 9.62 14.05 -1.45
CA ALA A 145 9.15 14.06 -0.07
C ALA A 145 7.64 14.30 0.01
N GLY A 146 7.06 14.00 1.16
CA GLY A 146 5.65 14.25 1.48
C GLY A 146 5.02 13.09 2.23
N SER A 147 3.89 13.35 2.85
CA SER A 147 3.14 12.35 3.62
C SER A 147 1.75 12.15 3.02
N SER A 148 1.21 10.95 3.19
CA SER A 148 -0.16 10.61 2.79
C SER A 148 -0.80 9.74 3.85
N TYR A 149 -2.07 9.96 4.11
CA TYR A 149 -2.88 9.07 4.95
C TYR A 149 -4.10 8.62 4.16
N TYR A 150 -4.22 7.31 4.00
CA TYR A 150 -5.32 6.67 3.28
C TYR A 150 -6.37 6.23 4.30
N TRP A 151 -7.33 7.12 4.54
CA TRP A 151 -8.34 6.96 5.59
C TRP A 151 -9.39 5.89 5.28
N ARG A 152 -9.52 5.48 4.02
CA ARG A 152 -10.33 4.33 3.62
C ARG A 152 -9.65 3.00 3.92
N SER A 153 -8.33 3.01 4.07
CA SER A 153 -7.47 1.82 4.18
C SER A 153 -6.72 1.73 5.50
N ASP A 154 -6.90 2.68 6.41
CA ASP A 154 -6.18 2.79 7.68
C ASP A 154 -4.64 2.70 7.52
N CYS A 155 -4.09 3.31 6.48
CA CYS A 155 -2.66 3.26 6.15
C CYS A 155 -2.06 4.65 6.00
N GLY A 156 -0.80 4.81 6.40
CA GLY A 156 -0.04 6.04 6.21
C GLY A 156 1.30 5.79 5.51
N ILE A 157 1.75 6.75 4.72
CA ILE A 157 3.07 6.78 4.09
C ILE A 157 3.73 8.11 4.42
N HIS A 158 4.97 8.05 4.89
CA HIS A 158 5.84 9.20 5.06
C HIS A 158 7.09 9.05 4.20
N ARG A 159 7.44 10.10 3.47
CA ARG A 159 8.64 10.17 2.64
C ARG A 159 9.40 11.42 3.02
N SER A 160 10.55 11.26 3.65
CA SER A 160 11.49 12.35 3.86
C SER A 160 12.40 12.51 2.62
N LYS A 161 13.40 13.34 2.71
CA LYS A 161 14.41 13.44 1.65
C LYS A 161 15.36 12.25 1.59
N ARG A 162 15.49 11.47 2.68
CA ARG A 162 16.50 10.44 2.87
C ARG A 162 15.96 9.08 3.24
N TRP A 163 14.72 8.99 3.69
CA TRP A 163 14.11 7.75 4.14
C TRP A 163 12.61 7.75 3.89
N TYR A 164 12.06 6.57 3.93
CA TYR A 164 10.65 6.26 3.74
C TYR A 164 10.14 5.47 4.94
N ALA A 165 8.89 5.66 5.30
CA ALA A 165 8.18 4.74 6.18
C ALA A 165 6.72 4.59 5.79
N SER A 166 6.18 3.42 6.11
CA SER A 166 4.74 3.17 6.08
C SER A 166 4.24 2.72 7.44
N VAL A 167 2.99 3.06 7.75
CA VAL A 167 2.27 2.53 8.89
C VAL A 167 1.03 1.82 8.38
N ARG A 168 0.94 0.52 8.60
CA ARG A 168 -0.23 -0.28 8.24
C ARG A 168 -1.02 -0.64 9.48
N MET A 169 -2.26 -0.21 9.51
CA MET A 169 -3.22 -0.45 10.58
C MET A 169 -4.47 -1.14 10.02
N HIS A 170 -5.37 -1.55 10.90
CA HIS A 170 -6.70 -1.99 10.52
C HIS A 170 -7.72 -1.72 11.63
N SER A 171 -8.98 -1.64 11.26
CA SER A 171 -10.10 -1.37 12.15
C SER A 171 -11.25 -2.35 11.89
N GLU A 172 -12.41 -2.14 12.51
CA GLU A 172 -13.65 -2.83 12.12
C GLU A 172 -14.04 -2.56 10.66
N ARG A 173 -13.55 -1.44 10.08
CA ARG A 173 -13.86 -1.00 8.71
C ARG A 173 -12.99 -1.64 7.65
N THR A 174 -11.78 -2.10 8.02
CA THR A 174 -10.74 -2.51 7.07
C THR A 174 -10.26 -3.92 7.32
N VAL A 175 -9.73 -4.55 6.29
CA VAL A 175 -9.14 -5.90 6.35
C VAL A 175 -7.64 -5.79 6.55
N GLY A 176 -7.11 -6.47 7.56
CA GLY A 176 -5.70 -6.35 7.95
C GLY A 176 -4.73 -7.12 7.08
N PHE A 177 -5.15 -8.24 6.48
CA PHE A 177 -4.28 -9.06 5.65
C PHE A 177 -5.06 -9.82 4.57
N GLU A 178 -4.36 -10.25 3.54
CA GLU A 178 -4.89 -11.11 2.50
C GLU A 178 -4.19 -12.48 2.53
N MET A 179 -5.01 -13.52 2.52
CA MET A 179 -4.60 -14.90 2.35
C MET A 179 -5.55 -15.56 1.34
N THR A 180 -5.08 -15.78 0.14
CA THR A 180 -5.87 -16.38 -0.96
C THR A 180 -4.94 -17.23 -1.80
N ASN A 181 -5.45 -18.27 -2.46
CA ASN A 181 -4.67 -19.19 -3.30
C ASN A 181 -3.50 -19.88 -2.57
N ARG A 182 -3.55 -20.01 -1.23
CA ARG A 182 -2.48 -20.55 -0.38
C ARG A 182 -1.22 -19.67 -0.39
N GLU A 183 -1.35 -18.38 -0.67
CA GLU A 183 -0.27 -17.40 -0.60
C GLU A 183 -0.36 -16.61 0.72
N ASN A 184 0.78 -16.18 1.25
CA ASN A 184 0.89 -15.32 2.43
C ASN A 184 0.22 -15.91 3.71
N LEU A 185 0.41 -17.20 3.97
CA LEU A 185 -0.25 -17.94 5.04
C LEU A 185 0.14 -17.51 6.46
N LEU A 186 1.12 -16.62 6.61
CA LEU A 186 1.65 -16.16 7.89
C LEU A 186 1.35 -14.68 8.17
N ALA A 187 0.55 -14.01 7.32
CA ALA A 187 0.34 -12.57 7.33
C ALA A 187 -0.51 -12.03 8.48
N ASN A 188 -0.89 -12.84 9.44
CA ASN A 188 -1.90 -12.56 10.45
C ASN A 188 -1.70 -11.22 11.19
N PHE A 189 -0.46 -10.81 11.42
CA PHE A 189 -0.11 -9.58 12.16
C PHE A 189 0.26 -8.39 11.27
N SER A 190 0.11 -8.49 9.94
CA SER A 190 0.64 -7.51 8.97
C SER A 190 0.04 -6.11 9.07
N ALA A 191 -1.08 -5.94 9.76
CA ALA A 191 -1.71 -4.63 9.95
C ALA A 191 -1.92 -4.26 11.43
N ASP A 192 -1.23 -4.93 12.35
CA ASP A 192 -1.32 -4.64 13.79
C ASP A 192 -0.47 -3.43 14.21
N GLY A 193 -0.47 -2.38 13.36
CA GLY A 193 0.37 -1.20 13.53
C GLY A 193 1.79 -1.43 13.00
N ALA A 194 1.94 -2.23 11.95
CA ALA A 194 3.22 -2.43 11.29
C ALA A 194 3.81 -1.09 10.84
N LEU A 195 5.07 -0.85 11.20
CA LEU A 195 5.84 0.34 10.83
C LEU A 195 7.11 -0.13 10.11
N LEU A 196 7.10 -0.05 8.80
CA LEU A 196 8.26 -0.41 7.98
C LEU A 196 9.05 0.84 7.59
N THR A 197 10.37 0.77 7.67
CA THR A 197 11.26 1.88 7.34
C THR A 197 12.27 1.48 6.26
N MET A 198 12.54 2.36 5.30
CA MET A 198 13.51 2.11 4.22
C MET A 198 14.39 3.34 3.96
N GLN A 199 15.68 3.14 3.77
CA GLN A 199 16.63 4.13 3.29
C GLN A 199 17.06 3.80 1.85
N HIS A 200 17.36 2.54 1.58
CA HIS A 200 17.92 2.08 0.31
C HIS A 200 16.91 1.34 -0.58
N GLY A 201 15.75 0.96 -0.04
CA GLY A 201 14.70 0.21 -0.73
C GLY A 201 14.90 -1.31 -0.72
N ALA A 202 16.04 -1.80 -0.23
CA ALA A 202 16.36 -3.23 -0.20
C ALA A 202 16.20 -3.87 1.18
N GLU A 203 15.76 -3.12 2.18
CA GLU A 203 15.66 -3.56 3.58
C GLU A 203 14.78 -4.79 3.78
N TYR A 204 13.72 -4.91 3.00
CA TYR A 204 12.77 -6.03 3.06
C TYR A 204 12.83 -6.92 1.82
N GLU A 205 13.86 -6.79 0.97
CA GLU A 205 13.97 -7.56 -0.25
C GLU A 205 14.34 -9.02 0.05
N ASN A 206 13.49 -9.95 -0.39
CA ASN A 206 13.72 -11.39 -0.34
C ASN A 206 13.94 -12.00 1.06
N ILE A 207 13.45 -11.34 2.13
CA ILE A 207 13.64 -11.83 3.51
C ILE A 207 12.48 -12.69 4.04
N PHE A 208 11.32 -12.69 3.37
CA PHE A 208 10.07 -13.23 3.92
C PHE A 208 10.08 -14.73 4.17
N ALA A 209 10.94 -15.48 3.52
CA ALA A 209 11.14 -16.91 3.78
C ALA A 209 11.81 -17.19 5.15
N CYS A 210 12.57 -16.22 5.67
CA CYS A 210 13.27 -16.29 6.95
C CYS A 210 12.72 -15.34 8.01
N TRP A 211 11.66 -14.59 7.67
CA TRP A 211 11.09 -13.59 8.55
C TRP A 211 10.27 -14.22 9.66
N ASP A 212 10.48 -13.74 10.89
CA ASP A 212 9.57 -14.07 11.99
C ASP A 212 8.28 -13.25 11.85
N TRP A 213 7.24 -13.88 11.35
CA TRP A 213 5.94 -13.27 11.08
C TRP A 213 5.15 -12.87 12.33
N ARG A 214 5.63 -13.22 13.54
CA ARG A 214 5.13 -12.66 14.80
C ARG A 214 5.83 -11.37 15.18
N ARG A 215 7.02 -11.11 14.61
CA ARG A 215 7.89 -9.98 14.95
C ARG A 215 7.99 -8.95 13.83
N ILE A 216 6.84 -8.63 13.24
CA ILE A 216 6.77 -7.58 12.21
C ILE A 216 7.13 -6.23 12.84
N PRO A 217 8.01 -5.41 12.24
CA PRO A 217 8.40 -4.12 12.79
C PRO A 217 7.19 -3.23 13.14
N GLY A 218 7.23 -2.59 14.27
CA GLY A 218 6.17 -1.74 14.79
C GLY A 218 5.04 -2.50 15.49
N THR A 219 4.85 -3.82 15.28
CA THR A 219 3.72 -4.55 15.88
C THR A 219 3.95 -4.91 17.34
N THR A 220 2.85 -5.07 18.08
CA THR A 220 2.83 -5.71 19.39
C THR A 220 2.08 -7.03 19.26
N ALA A 221 2.72 -8.12 19.63
CA ALA A 221 2.17 -9.46 19.52
C ALA A 221 2.43 -10.28 20.79
N TYR A 222 1.76 -11.41 20.89
CA TYR A 222 2.06 -12.44 21.91
C TYR A 222 2.69 -13.68 21.26
N ASP A 223 3.50 -14.38 22.02
CA ASP A 223 4.00 -15.68 21.66
C ASP A 223 3.42 -16.74 22.61
N ASP A 224 2.71 -17.70 22.04
CA ASP A 224 2.13 -18.83 22.75
C ASP A 224 2.75 -20.17 22.30
N GLY A 225 3.82 -20.09 21.49
CA GLY A 225 4.50 -21.24 20.92
C GLY A 225 3.68 -21.99 19.84
N ALA A 226 2.44 -21.59 19.60
CA ALA A 226 1.60 -22.24 18.60
C ALA A 226 1.95 -21.76 17.18
N PRO A 227 1.79 -22.57 16.14
CA PRO A 227 1.92 -22.10 14.76
C PRO A 227 0.98 -20.95 14.45
N ILE A 228 1.43 -19.96 13.68
CA ILE A 228 0.55 -18.89 13.15
C ILE A 228 -0.51 -19.56 12.27
N LYS A 229 -1.77 -19.28 12.55
CA LYS A 229 -2.92 -19.73 11.75
C LYS A 229 -3.57 -18.51 11.13
N CYS A 230 -3.49 -18.37 9.83
CA CYS A 230 -4.31 -17.43 9.09
C CYS A 230 -5.64 -18.06 8.75
N SER A 231 -6.69 -17.28 8.84
CA SER A 231 -8.05 -17.66 8.46
C SER A 231 -8.57 -16.74 7.36
N ASP A 232 -9.34 -17.27 6.43
CA ASP A 232 -10.05 -16.48 5.44
C ASP A 232 -11.37 -15.89 5.97
N ALA A 233 -11.75 -16.21 7.21
CA ALA A 233 -12.93 -15.63 7.84
C ALA A 233 -12.77 -14.11 7.99
N ALA A 234 -13.76 -13.36 7.48
CA ALA A 234 -13.68 -11.89 7.42
C ALA A 234 -13.51 -11.25 8.81
N ASP A 235 -14.15 -11.83 9.83
CA ASP A 235 -14.09 -11.29 11.20
C ASP A 235 -12.74 -11.49 11.88
N GLU A 236 -11.99 -12.52 11.49
CA GLU A 236 -10.64 -12.77 12.02
C GLU A 236 -9.59 -11.86 11.40
N LYS A 237 -9.90 -11.27 10.24
CA LYS A 237 -9.01 -10.33 9.54
C LYS A 237 -9.18 -8.88 9.99
N ARG A 238 -10.11 -8.59 10.92
CA ARG A 238 -10.42 -7.24 11.36
C ARG A 238 -10.02 -7.01 12.80
N ASN A 239 -9.56 -5.80 13.07
CA ASN A 239 -9.41 -5.32 14.45
C ASN A 239 -10.81 -5.03 15.03
N ARG A 240 -11.02 -5.39 16.29
CA ARG A 240 -12.30 -5.16 17.00
C ARG A 240 -12.37 -3.75 17.60
N SER A 241 -11.81 -2.76 16.93
CA SER A 241 -11.86 -1.35 17.36
C SER A 241 -12.14 -0.44 16.17
N ARG A 242 -12.93 0.60 16.43
CA ARG A 242 -13.16 1.72 15.51
C ARG A 242 -12.13 2.83 15.67
N TRP A 243 -11.40 2.83 16.78
CA TRP A 243 -10.48 3.89 17.12
C TRP A 243 -9.12 3.69 16.42
N VAL A 244 -9.16 3.95 15.12
CA VAL A 244 -8.01 3.90 14.21
C VAL A 244 -8.11 5.09 13.27
N GLY A 245 -7.02 5.81 13.11
CA GLY A 245 -6.98 6.99 12.26
C GLY A 245 -5.60 7.59 12.11
N GLY A 246 -5.52 8.65 11.31
CA GLY A 246 -4.30 9.39 11.11
C GLY A 246 -4.52 10.70 10.37
N LEU A 247 -3.47 11.49 10.30
CA LEU A 247 -3.41 12.77 9.60
C LEU A 247 -2.05 12.90 8.93
N ALA A 248 -2.06 13.37 7.68
CA ALA A 248 -0.86 13.77 6.96
C ALA A 248 -0.97 15.24 6.57
N ALA A 249 0.03 16.04 6.90
CA ALA A 249 0.10 17.45 6.57
C ALA A 249 1.56 17.92 6.55
N ASP A 250 1.92 18.73 5.54
CA ASP A 250 3.21 19.44 5.44
C ASP A 250 4.46 18.58 5.75
N GLY A 251 4.49 17.37 5.21
CA GLY A 251 5.60 16.43 5.44
C GLY A 251 5.58 15.74 6.80
N LEU A 252 4.49 15.85 7.55
CA LEU A 252 4.26 15.14 8.81
C LEU A 252 3.25 14.02 8.60
N LEU A 253 3.41 12.92 9.32
CA LEU A 253 2.41 11.87 9.44
C LEU A 253 2.19 11.55 10.91
N CYS A 254 0.94 11.58 11.34
CA CYS A 254 0.51 11.08 12.63
C CYS A 254 -0.48 9.94 12.42
N THR A 255 -0.29 8.83 13.10
CA THR A 255 -1.22 7.69 13.07
C THR A 255 -1.47 7.19 14.48
N THR A 256 -2.67 6.68 14.72
CA THR A 256 -3.01 6.04 15.99
C THR A 256 -3.97 4.89 15.76
N MET A 257 -3.83 3.84 16.58
CA MET A 257 -4.66 2.65 16.54
C MET A 257 -4.86 2.10 17.95
N GLU A 258 -6.09 1.80 18.32
CA GLU A 258 -6.38 0.87 19.40
C GLU A 258 -6.41 -0.55 18.82
N LEU A 259 -5.44 -1.37 19.19
CA LEU A 259 -5.40 -2.79 18.84
C LEU A 259 -6.22 -3.60 19.85
N ARG A 260 -7.18 -4.37 19.31
CA ARG A 260 -7.99 -5.34 20.05
C ARG A 260 -7.97 -6.67 19.31
N ARG A 261 -6.98 -7.48 19.63
CA ARG A 261 -6.80 -8.82 19.04
C ARG A 261 -6.89 -9.87 20.14
N ASP A 262 -7.88 -10.75 20.07
CA ASP A 262 -8.14 -11.75 21.10
C ASP A 262 -8.15 -11.13 22.51
N SER A 263 -7.21 -11.54 23.37
CA SER A 263 -6.98 -10.98 24.71
C SER A 263 -5.99 -9.81 24.74
N LEU A 264 -5.28 -9.53 23.63
CA LEU A 264 -4.30 -8.44 23.54
C LEU A 264 -5.01 -7.10 23.38
N ARG A 265 -4.57 -6.11 24.16
CA ARG A 265 -4.97 -4.71 24.04
C ARG A 265 -3.72 -3.83 24.00
N ALA A 266 -3.74 -2.84 23.13
CA ALA A 266 -2.70 -1.83 23.05
C ALA A 266 -3.24 -0.57 22.37
N VAL A 267 -2.73 0.60 22.73
CA VAL A 267 -2.85 1.80 21.93
C VAL A 267 -1.48 2.11 21.35
N LYS A 268 -1.42 2.27 20.06
CA LYS A 268 -0.18 2.53 19.31
C LYS A 268 -0.33 3.84 18.55
N SER A 269 0.66 4.72 18.67
CA SER A 269 0.68 6.00 17.96
C SER A 269 2.06 6.22 17.37
N ASN A 270 2.10 6.70 16.13
CA ASN A 270 3.33 7.02 15.43
C ASN A 270 3.28 8.47 14.95
N PHE A 271 4.37 9.18 15.16
CA PHE A 271 4.59 10.55 14.69
C PHE A 271 5.86 10.55 13.86
N LEU A 272 5.74 10.85 12.58
CA LEU A 272 6.82 10.82 11.61
C LEU A 272 7.09 12.25 11.15
N PHE A 273 8.33 12.67 11.33
CA PHE A 273 8.86 13.99 10.97
C PHE A 273 9.97 13.85 9.93
N GLU A 274 10.55 14.95 9.45
CA GLU A 274 11.61 14.91 8.44
C GLU A 274 12.83 14.04 8.85
N GLU A 275 13.23 14.08 10.13
CA GLU A 275 14.46 13.44 10.60
C GLU A 275 14.22 12.33 11.64
N ILE A 276 13.00 12.16 12.15
CA ILE A 276 12.74 11.27 13.29
C ILE A 276 11.37 10.61 13.22
N VAL A 277 11.29 9.39 13.71
CA VAL A 277 10.05 8.67 14.01
C VAL A 277 9.93 8.53 15.53
N VAL A 278 8.78 8.90 16.06
CA VAL A 278 8.42 8.66 17.46
C VAL A 278 7.29 7.66 17.50
N ALA A 279 7.56 6.44 17.95
CA ALA A 279 6.58 5.37 18.10
C ALA A 279 6.24 5.21 19.60
N LEU A 280 4.97 5.31 19.94
CA LEU A 280 4.48 5.21 21.31
C LEU A 280 3.52 4.02 21.45
N GLY A 281 3.64 3.31 22.57
CA GLY A 281 2.72 2.27 22.99
C GLY A 281 2.20 2.53 24.38
N SER A 282 0.90 2.38 24.61
CA SER A 282 0.29 2.52 25.94
C SER A 282 -0.80 1.47 26.14
N GLY A 283 -1.15 1.20 27.41
CA GLY A 283 -2.18 0.25 27.78
C GLY A 283 -1.92 -1.18 27.23
N ILE A 284 -0.66 -1.51 27.00
CA ILE A 284 -0.27 -2.82 26.46
C ILE A 284 -0.50 -3.87 27.55
N ARG A 285 -1.46 -4.76 27.29
CA ARG A 285 -1.79 -5.85 28.23
C ARG A 285 -2.38 -7.06 27.50
N ASN A 286 -2.27 -8.20 28.14
CA ASN A 286 -2.93 -9.42 27.75
C ASN A 286 -3.90 -9.84 28.87
N ASP A 287 -5.19 -9.90 28.57
CA ASP A 287 -6.25 -10.21 29.54
C ASP A 287 -6.50 -11.75 29.68
N ALA A 288 -5.70 -12.60 29.03
CA ALA A 288 -5.74 -14.07 29.14
C ALA A 288 -4.55 -14.62 29.97
N PRO A 289 -4.52 -15.94 30.28
CA PRO A 289 -3.39 -16.59 30.96
C PRO A 289 -2.04 -16.30 30.27
N PRO A 290 -0.93 -16.43 31.01
CA PRO A 290 0.33 -15.78 30.70
C PRO A 290 0.83 -16.15 29.28
N ARG A 291 0.86 -15.13 28.44
CA ARG A 291 1.54 -15.12 27.15
C ARG A 291 2.56 -14.00 27.20
N GLU A 292 3.77 -14.26 26.78
CA GLU A 292 4.76 -13.22 26.65
C GLU A 292 4.32 -12.20 25.58
N LEU A 293 4.38 -10.91 25.93
CA LEU A 293 4.12 -9.82 25.00
C LEU A 293 5.42 -9.16 24.60
N PHE A 294 5.55 -8.87 23.33
CA PHE A 294 6.68 -8.12 22.81
C PHE A 294 6.24 -7.10 21.77
N THR A 295 6.95 -5.99 21.70
CA THR A 295 6.85 -5.01 20.62
C THR A 295 8.14 -5.07 19.81
N THR A 296 8.01 -5.35 18.52
CA THR A 296 9.16 -5.44 17.62
C THR A 296 9.52 -4.04 17.14
N LEU A 297 10.77 -3.65 17.29
CA LEU A 297 11.27 -2.37 16.80
C LEU A 297 11.64 -2.46 15.34
N GLU A 298 12.45 -3.45 14.97
CA GLU A 298 12.90 -3.65 13.59
C GLU A 298 13.22 -5.13 13.31
N GLN A 299 13.02 -5.53 12.09
CA GLN A 299 13.43 -6.80 11.52
C GLN A 299 13.64 -6.58 10.02
N ASN A 300 14.87 -6.38 9.60
CA ASN A 300 15.19 -6.10 8.21
C ASN A 300 16.51 -6.76 7.80
N ARG A 301 16.87 -6.59 6.54
CA ARG A 301 18.16 -7.01 6.01
C ARG A 301 19.26 -6.04 6.44
N LEU A 302 20.37 -6.58 6.95
CA LEU A 302 21.58 -5.83 7.28
C LEU A 302 22.40 -5.52 6.02
#